data_9991bfc1c1b7bafeafe1a94ff3362bb2
#
_entry.id   9991bfc1c1b7bafeafe1a94ff3362bb2
#
_cell.length_a   1.000
_cell.length_b   1.000
_cell.length_c   1.000
_cell.angle_alpha   90.00
_cell.angle_beta   90.00
_cell.angle_gamma   90.00
#
_symmetry.space_group_name_H-M   'P 1'
#
loop_
_entity.id
_entity.type
_entity.pdbx_description
1 polymer ?
#
loop_
_entity_poly.entity_id
_entity_poly.type
_entity_poly.pdbx_seq_one_letter_code
_entity_poly.pdbx_strand_id
1 'polypeptide(L)'
;MCIRDRGIKDVFINLVGGLKVDDPAADLSIICAIASSFMDRPIDETIVFIGEIGLAGEIRSISRLGHRLAEVETLGFSGAVVPAASMNDKLKKYNLKIHPVDSVRQAFDILF
;
A
#
# COMPACT_ATOMS: atom_id res chain seq x y z
N MET A 1 13.12 -5.46 18.59
CA MET A 1 12.30 -6.06 19.65
C MET A 1 11.71 -7.35 19.16
N CYS A 2 11.94 -8.45 19.89
CA CYS A 2 11.58 -9.79 19.41
C CYS A 2 10.09 -9.99 19.14
N ILE A 3 9.24 -9.37 19.95
CA ILE A 3 7.79 -9.46 19.77
C ILE A 3 7.37 -8.81 18.47
N ARG A 4 8.02 -7.72 18.11
CA ARG A 4 7.70 -7.01 16.89
C ARG A 4 8.15 -7.78 15.66
N ASP A 5 9.33 -8.39 15.71
CA ASP A 5 9.83 -9.24 14.63
C ASP A 5 8.88 -10.41 14.40
N ARG A 6 8.35 -11.02 15.48
CA ARG A 6 7.33 -12.05 15.37
C ARG A 6 6.05 -11.50 14.76
N GLY A 7 5.61 -10.33 15.21
CA GLY A 7 4.41 -9.70 14.69
C GLY A 7 4.48 -9.52 13.18
N ILE A 8 5.64 -9.12 12.66
CA ILE A 8 5.83 -8.95 11.23
C ILE A 8 5.80 -10.25 10.49
N LYS A 9 6.51 -11.24 10.97
CA LYS A 9 6.52 -12.55 10.34
C LYS A 9 5.11 -13.13 10.33
N ASP A 10 4.37 -12.97 11.42
CA ASP A 10 3.01 -13.46 11.51
C ASP A 10 2.07 -12.69 10.57
N VAL A 11 2.19 -11.37 10.52
CA VAL A 11 1.40 -10.56 9.59
C VAL A 11 1.76 -10.89 8.15
N PHE A 12 3.04 -11.04 7.84
CA PHE A 12 3.50 -11.41 6.51
C PHE A 12 2.97 -12.79 6.11
N ILE A 13 3.08 -13.78 6.99
CA ILE A 13 2.60 -15.13 6.73
C ILE A 13 1.07 -15.12 6.56
N ASN A 14 0.34 -14.38 7.38
CA ASN A 14 -1.10 -14.27 7.26
C ASN A 14 -1.50 -13.57 5.97
N LEU A 15 -0.79 -12.51 5.58
CA LEU A 15 -1.04 -11.83 4.30
C LEU A 15 -0.77 -12.76 3.13
N VAL A 16 0.34 -13.50 3.17
CA VAL A 16 0.70 -14.45 2.13
C VAL A 16 -0.27 -15.62 2.09
N GLY A 17 -0.72 -16.10 3.26
CA GLY A 17 -1.63 -17.24 3.35
C GLY A 17 -3.10 -16.88 3.16
N GLY A 18 -3.52 -15.72 3.64
CA GLY A 18 -4.92 -15.29 3.61
C GLY A 18 -5.29 -14.41 2.43
N LEU A 19 -4.37 -13.55 2.00
CA LEU A 19 -4.53 -12.85 0.74
C LEU A 19 -3.93 -13.73 -0.33
N LYS A 20 -4.69 -14.06 -1.32
CA LYS A 20 -4.12 -14.71 -2.48
C LYS A 20 -3.02 -13.82 -3.01
N VAL A 21 -1.78 -14.28 -2.91
CA VAL A 21 -0.58 -13.53 -3.28
C VAL A 21 -0.53 -13.22 -4.77
N ASP A 22 -1.51 -13.65 -5.51
CA ASP A 22 -1.69 -13.38 -6.93
C ASP A 22 -2.30 -12.01 -7.23
N ASP A 23 -2.67 -11.21 -6.22
CA ASP A 23 -3.03 -9.82 -6.49
C ASP A 23 -1.78 -8.94 -6.37
N PRO A 24 -1.16 -8.56 -7.50
CA PRO A 24 0.06 -7.77 -7.46
C PRO A 24 -0.13 -6.38 -6.84
N ALA A 25 -1.36 -5.90 -6.78
CA ALA A 25 -1.65 -4.61 -6.17
C ALA A 25 -1.41 -4.62 -4.65
N ALA A 26 -1.28 -5.78 -4.03
CA ALA A 26 -0.97 -5.90 -2.61
C ALA A 26 0.52 -5.74 -2.29
N ASP A 27 1.40 -5.75 -3.28
CA ASP A 27 2.86 -5.70 -3.07
C ASP A 27 3.28 -4.51 -2.23
N LEU A 28 2.76 -3.34 -2.53
CA LEU A 28 3.15 -2.12 -1.82
C LEU A 28 2.75 -2.17 -0.34
N SER A 29 1.56 -2.68 -0.04
CA SER A 29 1.13 -2.78 1.36
C SER A 29 1.98 -3.78 2.14
N ILE A 30 2.38 -4.87 1.51
CA ILE A 30 3.25 -5.87 2.13
C ILE A 30 4.62 -5.28 2.46
N ILE A 31 5.24 -4.62 1.49
CA ILE A 31 6.58 -4.05 1.71
C ILE A 31 6.56 -2.93 2.75
N CYS A 32 5.50 -2.12 2.77
CA CYS A 32 5.35 -1.07 3.76
C CYS A 32 5.16 -1.63 5.16
N ALA A 33 4.40 -2.71 5.29
CA ALA A 33 4.23 -3.38 6.58
C ALA A 33 5.54 -3.95 7.10
N ILE A 34 6.33 -4.58 6.24
CA ILE A 34 7.64 -5.12 6.59
C ILE A 34 8.58 -4.00 7.02
N ALA A 35 8.64 -2.91 6.24
CA ALA A 35 9.50 -1.78 6.53
C ALA A 35 9.12 -1.09 7.85
N SER A 36 7.84 -0.90 8.09
CA SER A 36 7.32 -0.33 9.33
C SER A 36 7.85 -1.08 10.55
N SER A 37 7.83 -2.36 10.46
CA SER A 37 8.27 -3.20 11.55
C SER A 37 9.79 -3.18 11.73
N PHE A 38 10.54 -3.23 10.62
CA PHE A 38 12.00 -3.13 10.68
C PHE A 38 12.48 -1.81 11.29
N MET A 39 11.80 -0.72 10.92
CA MET A 39 12.17 0.62 11.35
C MET A 39 11.55 1.02 12.68
N ASP A 40 10.72 0.16 13.24
CA ASP A 40 10.00 0.44 14.49
C ASP A 40 9.16 1.73 14.39
N ARG A 41 8.52 1.94 13.24
CA ARG A 41 7.68 3.09 12.99
C ARG A 41 6.29 2.64 12.59
N PRO A 42 5.24 3.04 13.34
CA PRO A 42 3.89 2.64 12.99
C PRO A 42 3.43 3.29 11.68
N ILE A 43 2.60 2.55 10.96
CA ILE A 43 1.92 3.06 9.76
C ILE A 43 0.60 3.70 10.20
N ASP A 44 0.21 4.78 9.52
CA ASP A 44 -1.10 5.36 9.70
C ASP A 44 -2.17 4.36 9.21
N GLU A 45 -2.98 3.87 10.12
CA GLU A 45 -3.99 2.86 9.84
C GLU A 45 -5.14 3.38 8.99
N THR A 46 -5.23 4.69 8.79
CA THR A 46 -6.28 5.31 7.98
C THR A 46 -5.92 5.41 6.50
N ILE A 47 -4.70 5.00 6.14
CA ILE A 47 -4.20 5.08 4.78
C ILE A 47 -3.96 3.67 4.24
N VAL A 48 -4.41 3.41 3.02
CA VAL A 48 -4.13 2.15 2.33
C VAL A 48 -3.01 2.33 1.31
N PHE A 49 -2.33 1.24 0.98
CA PHE A 49 -1.22 1.23 0.04
C PHE A 49 -1.56 0.27 -1.08
N ILE A 50 -1.57 0.76 -2.30
CA ILE A 50 -1.97 -0.03 -3.48
C ILE A 50 -0.87 0.12 -4.54
N GLY A 51 -0.30 -0.99 -4.99
CA GLY A 51 0.68 -0.94 -6.07
C GLY A 51 1.42 -2.25 -6.24
N GLU A 52 1.78 -2.54 -7.49
CA GLU A 52 2.67 -3.62 -7.84
C GLU A 52 4.10 -3.11 -7.87
N ILE A 53 5.03 -3.85 -7.28
CA ILE A 53 6.43 -3.45 -7.21
C ILE A 53 7.25 -4.20 -8.23
N GLY A 54 7.98 -3.47 -9.07
CA GLY A 54 8.91 -4.03 -10.02
C GLY A 54 10.29 -4.31 -9.41
N LEU A 55 11.13 -4.97 -10.19
CA LEU A 55 12.45 -5.44 -9.73
C LEU A 55 13.41 -4.31 -9.37
N ALA A 56 13.19 -3.12 -9.91
CA ALA A 56 14.03 -1.95 -9.62
C ALA A 56 13.42 -1.05 -8.52
N GLY A 57 12.36 -1.50 -7.85
CA GLY A 57 11.67 -0.71 -6.84
C GLY A 57 10.67 0.29 -7.39
N GLU A 58 10.40 0.23 -8.70
CA GLU A 58 9.38 1.08 -9.30
C GLU A 58 7.98 0.59 -8.93
N ILE A 59 7.05 1.50 -8.83
CA ILE A 59 5.64 1.17 -8.60
C ILE A 59 4.94 1.15 -9.96
N ARG A 60 4.46 -0.03 -10.33
CA ARG A 60 3.82 -0.25 -11.63
C ARG A 60 2.35 0.13 -11.58
N SER A 61 1.81 0.48 -12.74
CA SER A 61 0.38 0.72 -12.86
C SER A 61 -0.41 -0.55 -12.54
N ILE A 62 -1.61 -0.36 -12.03
CA ILE A 62 -2.53 -1.47 -11.73
C ILE A 62 -3.84 -1.24 -12.48
N SER A 63 -4.55 -2.33 -12.73
CA SER A 63 -5.86 -2.25 -13.33
C SER A 63 -6.93 -1.90 -12.29
N ARG A 64 -7.99 -1.23 -12.73
CA ARG A 64 -9.19 -0.98 -11.94
C ARG A 64 -8.94 -0.16 -10.67
N LEU A 65 -8.01 0.79 -10.72
CA LEU A 65 -7.72 1.63 -9.56
C LEU A 65 -8.98 2.36 -9.07
N GLY A 66 -9.83 2.83 -9.99
CA GLY A 66 -11.08 3.50 -9.62
C GLY A 66 -11.98 2.62 -8.75
N HIS A 67 -12.14 1.35 -9.08
CA HIS A 67 -12.92 0.41 -8.28
C HIS A 67 -12.31 0.22 -6.89
N ARG A 68 -10.98 0.11 -6.83
CA ARG A 68 -10.28 -0.08 -5.56
C ARG A 68 -10.43 1.14 -4.67
N LEU A 69 -10.35 2.34 -5.24
CA LEU A 69 -10.51 3.58 -4.47
C LEU A 69 -11.95 3.75 -3.99
N ALA A 70 -12.94 3.33 -4.78
CA ALA A 70 -14.33 3.35 -4.35
C ALA A 70 -14.54 2.47 -3.11
N GLU A 71 -13.95 1.28 -3.09
CA GLU A 71 -14.01 0.40 -1.92
C GLU A 71 -13.31 1.00 -0.71
N VAL A 72 -12.13 1.58 -0.92
CA VAL A 72 -11.36 2.22 0.14
C VAL A 72 -12.17 3.36 0.79
N GLU A 73 -12.82 4.17 -0.02
CA GLU A 73 -13.69 5.23 0.48
C GLU A 73 -14.86 4.66 1.27
N THR A 74 -15.50 3.63 0.73
CA THR A 74 -16.65 3.00 1.39
C THR A 74 -16.27 2.39 2.73
N LEU A 75 -15.07 1.83 2.85
CA LEU A 75 -14.59 1.23 4.08
C LEU A 75 -14.16 2.27 5.14
N GLY A 76 -14.16 3.55 4.79
CA GLY A 76 -13.89 4.61 5.76
C GLY A 76 -12.45 5.04 5.89
N PHE A 77 -11.57 4.62 5.01
CA PHE A 77 -10.19 5.11 5.00
C PHE A 77 -10.12 6.58 4.60
N SER A 78 -9.12 7.28 5.08
CA SER A 78 -8.94 8.70 4.80
C SER A 78 -8.05 8.98 3.61
N GLY A 79 -7.20 8.04 3.22
CA GLY A 79 -6.26 8.25 2.13
C GLY A 79 -5.76 6.96 1.51
N ALA A 80 -5.05 7.11 0.40
CA ALA A 80 -4.47 6.00 -0.34
C ALA A 80 -3.17 6.41 -1.01
N VAL A 81 -2.16 5.55 -0.92
CA VAL A 81 -0.93 5.67 -1.70
C VAL A 81 -1.09 4.77 -2.92
N VAL A 82 -0.96 5.34 -4.11
CA VAL A 82 -1.33 4.68 -5.36
C VAL A 82 -0.22 4.86 -6.40
N PRO A 83 -0.18 4.01 -7.44
CA PRO A 83 0.79 4.21 -8.52
C PRO A 83 0.52 5.51 -9.29
N ALA A 84 1.54 6.34 -9.44
CA ALA A 84 1.43 7.56 -10.22
C ALA A 84 1.03 7.25 -11.67
N ALA A 85 1.51 6.14 -12.21
CA ALA A 85 1.18 5.70 -13.57
C ALA A 85 -0.30 5.36 -13.77
N SER A 86 -1.04 5.07 -12.69
CA SER A 86 -2.47 4.77 -12.75
C SER A 86 -3.36 5.98 -12.49
N MET A 87 -2.76 7.12 -12.12
CA MET A 87 -3.54 8.32 -11.78
C MET A 87 -4.14 8.98 -13.01
N ASN A 88 -5.36 9.48 -12.84
CA ASN A 88 -6.02 10.37 -13.80
C ASN A 88 -6.99 11.27 -13.03
N ASP A 89 -7.51 12.30 -13.71
CA ASP A 89 -8.37 13.30 -13.07
C ASP A 89 -9.68 12.73 -12.56
N LYS A 90 -10.15 11.63 -13.13
CA LYS A 90 -11.39 10.98 -12.71
C LYS A 90 -11.29 10.43 -11.29
N LEU A 91 -10.08 10.11 -10.82
CA LEU A 91 -9.88 9.55 -9.50
C LEU A 91 -9.95 10.59 -8.39
N LYS A 92 -9.92 11.87 -8.73
CA LYS A 92 -10.01 12.96 -7.75
C LYS A 92 -11.40 13.13 -7.16
N LYS A 93 -12.40 12.46 -7.72
CA LYS A 93 -13.78 12.54 -7.24
C LYS A 93 -14.02 11.87 -5.90
N TYR A 94 -13.12 10.98 -5.49
CA TYR A 94 -13.28 10.27 -4.22
C TYR A 94 -12.88 11.15 -3.05
N ASN A 95 -13.55 10.97 -1.92
CA ASN A 95 -13.24 11.71 -0.69
C ASN A 95 -12.06 11.05 0.02
N LEU A 96 -10.92 11.04 -0.65
CA LEU A 96 -9.68 10.43 -0.20
C LEU A 96 -8.53 11.35 -0.48
N LYS A 97 -7.58 11.40 0.45
CA LYS A 97 -6.30 12.05 0.18
C LYS A 97 -5.43 11.06 -0.59
N ILE A 98 -5.23 11.32 -1.86
CA ILE A 98 -4.51 10.42 -2.75
C ILE A 98 -3.06 10.87 -2.88
N HIS A 99 -2.13 9.94 -2.64
CA HIS A 99 -0.69 10.15 -2.76
C HIS A 99 -0.14 9.31 -3.91
N PRO A 100 0.02 9.88 -5.12
CA PRO A 100 0.62 9.14 -6.22
C PRO A 100 2.11 9.00 -6.01
N VAL A 101 2.63 7.78 -6.23
CA VAL A 101 4.05 7.48 -6.07
C VAL A 101 4.53 6.66 -7.27
N ASP A 102 5.80 6.79 -7.63
CA ASP A 102 6.39 6.02 -8.71
C ASP A 102 7.47 5.05 -8.25
N SER A 103 7.85 5.11 -6.97
CA SER A 103 8.85 4.21 -6.41
C SER A 103 8.53 3.87 -4.94
N VAL A 104 9.08 2.75 -4.49
CA VAL A 104 9.00 2.35 -3.08
C VAL A 104 9.58 3.43 -2.18
N ARG A 105 10.66 4.08 -2.63
CA ARG A 105 11.30 5.16 -1.88
C ARG A 105 10.34 6.32 -1.62
N GLN A 106 9.58 6.72 -2.64
CA GLN A 106 8.59 7.79 -2.47
C GLN A 106 7.50 7.39 -1.48
N ALA A 107 7.05 6.14 -1.52
CA ALA A 107 6.08 5.64 -0.57
C ALA A 107 6.63 5.71 0.86
N PHE A 108 7.89 5.35 1.06
CA PHE A 108 8.53 5.42 2.38
C PHE A 108 8.67 6.88 2.85
N ASP A 109 8.94 7.81 1.96
CA ASP A 109 9.03 9.23 2.30
C ASP A 109 7.70 9.76 2.81
N ILE A 110 6.59 9.25 2.30
CA ILE A 110 5.26 9.63 2.78
C ILE A 110 4.97 9.00 4.14
N LEU A 111 5.38 7.75 4.34
CA LEU A 111 5.13 7.00 5.57
C LEU A 111 5.99 7.47 6.74
N PHE A 112 7.20 7.77 6.45
CA PHE A 112 8.24 8.03 7.43
C PHE A 112 8.85 9.41 7.22
#